data_f3cac7b0e6f85f235be2e48ada195c50
#
_entry.id   f3cac7b0e6f85f235be2e48ada195c50
#
_cell.length_a   1.000
_cell.length_b   1.000
_cell.length_c   1.000
_cell.angle_alpha   90.00
_cell.angle_beta   90.00
_cell.angle_gamma   90.00
#
_symmetry.space_group_name_H-M   'P 1'
#
loop_
_entity.id
_entity.type
_entity.pdbx_description
1 polymer ?
#
loop_
_entity_poly.entity_id
_entity_poly.type
_entity_poly.pdbx_seq_one_letter_code
_entity_poly.pdbx_strand_id
1 'polypeptide(L)'
;MSHQDTKRIAKNTIFLYVRMIITMLITLYTSRVILNVLGVEDYGVYNIIAGIVVLLAFLQTAMTNASQRYITYELGKGELESVKKVFSMSMTTHITISLLIFFLAETIGLWFINTQLNIPANRMLAANWVYQFSILTFFVILIRIPYYASIIAYENMSFYAYISIIESILKLLIVYVLCISPSDKLILYAILLCGVAIICTFIYKIYCCKKFLTCNYTYFWDKKLYWQLMRFSGWTMLGGISNVSAQQGGNILLNMYNGVVSNAAFGIANQVSYAVYAFSSNFQIAFNPQITKLHAVGDSLHLNNLVNKASLFSYYLMLLFAVPFMINTEIILKLWLKNVPEYTVGFCQLMVVYQLIDAFQAPLNTLIFSTGKIKNYNIWLSALIFCNIPLSLYLLSIGKSPYYVLGIRAGINLLTAIIRVVYVRYFMNFPSLYYFLHVVLKILAVTVLAFSGSIWVKMNLNSDTGGFILSSLIAIIITGIVVYWIGIGKTERSFFHSILKKYLRIVRIYE
;
A
#
# COMPACT_ATOMS: atom_id res chain seq x y z
N MET A 1 10.69 -23.68 -4.69
CA MET A 1 9.76 -23.42 -3.55
C MET A 1 9.30 -24.75 -3.01
N SER A 2 9.40 -24.96 -1.72
CA SER A 2 8.81 -26.15 -1.12
C SER A 2 7.27 -26.05 -1.17
N HIS A 3 6.58 -27.19 -1.19
CA HIS A 3 5.11 -27.22 -1.14
C HIS A 3 4.58 -26.51 0.14
N GLN A 4 5.37 -26.52 1.22
CA GLN A 4 5.07 -25.82 2.47
C GLN A 4 5.10 -24.30 2.33
N ASP A 5 6.07 -23.73 1.59
CA ASP A 5 6.18 -22.28 1.39
C ASP A 5 5.02 -21.74 0.56
N THR A 6 4.65 -22.44 -0.51
CA THR A 6 3.48 -22.06 -1.34
C THR A 6 2.18 -22.07 -0.54
N LYS A 7 1.97 -23.11 0.30
CA LYS A 7 0.80 -23.21 1.18
C LYS A 7 0.76 -22.10 2.24
N ARG A 8 1.93 -21.72 2.78
CA ARG A 8 2.07 -20.64 3.76
C ARG A 8 1.73 -19.28 3.15
N ILE A 9 2.27 -18.98 1.95
CA ILE A 9 1.96 -17.74 1.23
C ILE A 9 0.46 -17.67 0.92
N ALA A 10 -0.15 -18.76 0.39
CA ALA A 10 -1.57 -18.79 0.08
C ALA A 10 -2.44 -18.55 1.33
N LYS A 11 -2.12 -19.21 2.44
CA LYS A 11 -2.82 -19.01 3.73
C LYS A 11 -2.70 -17.55 4.21
N ASN A 12 -1.49 -17.01 4.18
CA ASN A 12 -1.23 -15.62 4.59
C ASN A 12 -1.99 -14.62 3.71
N THR A 13 -2.02 -14.86 2.40
CA THR A 13 -2.76 -14.05 1.44
C THR A 13 -4.26 -14.02 1.77
N ILE A 14 -4.87 -15.17 2.06
CA ILE A 14 -6.29 -15.25 2.42
C ILE A 14 -6.58 -14.41 3.67
N PHE A 15 -5.77 -14.53 4.74
CA PHE A 15 -5.93 -13.71 5.94
C PHE A 15 -5.86 -12.21 5.65
N LEU A 16 -4.94 -11.80 4.79
CA LEU A 16 -4.77 -10.39 4.42
C LEU A 16 -5.95 -9.86 3.59
N TYR A 17 -6.53 -10.66 2.69
CA TYR A 17 -7.72 -10.27 1.93
C TYR A 17 -8.98 -10.19 2.79
N VAL A 18 -9.22 -11.18 3.65
CA VAL A 18 -10.34 -11.15 4.61
C VAL A 18 -10.23 -9.92 5.51
N ARG A 19 -9.05 -9.65 6.06
CA ARG A 19 -8.78 -8.43 6.82
C ARG A 19 -9.10 -7.18 6.00
N MET A 20 -8.62 -7.10 4.76
CA MET A 20 -8.81 -5.92 3.90
C MET A 20 -10.30 -5.61 3.69
N ILE A 21 -11.09 -6.61 3.37
CA ILE A 21 -12.54 -6.44 3.14
C ILE A 21 -13.22 -5.96 4.42
N ILE A 22 -12.97 -6.62 5.54
CA ILE A 22 -13.58 -6.28 6.84
C ILE A 22 -13.19 -4.86 7.25
N THR A 23 -11.89 -4.53 7.23
CA THR A 23 -11.42 -3.20 7.63
C THR A 23 -11.90 -2.10 6.71
N MET A 24 -12.02 -2.36 5.41
CA MET A 24 -12.56 -1.43 4.43
C MET A 24 -14.05 -1.11 4.71
N LEU A 25 -14.87 -2.14 4.92
CA LEU A 25 -16.30 -1.96 5.24
C LEU A 25 -16.49 -1.17 6.56
N ILE A 26 -15.75 -1.53 7.60
CA ILE A 26 -15.77 -0.82 8.88
C ILE A 26 -15.35 0.64 8.69
N THR A 27 -14.26 0.91 7.95
CA THR A 27 -13.75 2.28 7.74
C THR A 27 -14.75 3.15 6.97
N LEU A 28 -15.38 2.61 5.91
CA LEU A 28 -16.39 3.34 5.14
C LEU A 28 -17.61 3.69 6.00
N TYR A 29 -18.06 2.76 6.83
CA TYR A 29 -19.16 3.02 7.76
C TYR A 29 -18.76 4.04 8.83
N THR A 30 -17.60 3.87 9.44
CA THR A 30 -17.06 4.73 10.50
C THR A 30 -16.93 6.19 10.03
N SER A 31 -16.36 6.42 8.84
CA SER A 31 -16.17 7.79 8.32
C SER A 31 -17.48 8.52 8.09
N ARG A 32 -18.52 7.82 7.63
CA ARG A 32 -19.87 8.39 7.49
C ARG A 32 -20.47 8.81 8.84
N VAL A 33 -20.35 7.94 9.85
CA VAL A 33 -20.91 8.21 11.18
C VAL A 33 -20.14 9.34 11.88
N ILE A 34 -18.80 9.38 11.77
CA ILE A 34 -17.96 10.45 12.32
C ILE A 34 -18.38 11.81 11.76
N LEU A 35 -18.57 11.92 10.44
CA LEU A 35 -18.99 13.16 9.80
C LEU A 35 -20.35 13.64 10.36
N ASN A 36 -21.29 12.72 10.59
CA ASN A 36 -22.60 13.05 11.16
C ASN A 36 -22.51 13.48 12.64
N VAL A 37 -21.61 12.86 13.43
CA VAL A 37 -21.49 13.10 14.88
C VAL A 37 -20.68 14.37 15.19
N LEU A 38 -19.59 14.62 14.46
CA LEU A 38 -18.77 15.82 14.62
C LEU A 38 -19.38 17.04 13.91
N GLY A 39 -20.11 16.80 12.83
CA GLY A 39 -20.53 17.86 11.90
C GLY A 39 -19.42 18.28 10.95
N VAL A 40 -19.79 19.10 9.95
CA VAL A 40 -18.89 19.47 8.85
C VAL A 40 -17.72 20.33 9.35
N GLU A 41 -17.97 21.25 10.27
CA GLU A 41 -16.98 22.20 10.78
C GLU A 41 -15.88 21.48 11.58
N ASP A 42 -16.24 20.71 12.60
CA ASP A 42 -15.28 19.98 13.45
C ASP A 42 -14.56 18.87 12.68
N TYR A 43 -15.24 18.19 11.77
CA TYR A 43 -14.62 17.22 10.89
C TYR A 43 -13.62 17.89 9.94
N GLY A 44 -13.91 19.11 9.48
CA GLY A 44 -12.99 19.94 8.69
C GLY A 44 -11.73 20.30 9.47
N VAL A 45 -11.88 20.81 10.70
CA VAL A 45 -10.74 21.11 11.61
C VAL A 45 -9.87 19.88 11.85
N TYR A 46 -10.50 18.73 12.16
CA TYR A 46 -9.77 17.47 12.32
C TYR A 46 -8.97 17.09 11.09
N ASN A 47 -9.59 17.16 9.90
CA ASN A 47 -8.91 16.77 8.65
C ASN A 47 -7.74 17.67 8.30
N ILE A 48 -7.82 18.98 8.56
CA ILE A 48 -6.71 19.91 8.34
C ILE A 48 -5.53 19.53 9.24
N ILE A 49 -5.77 19.32 10.53
CA ILE A 49 -4.72 19.01 11.51
C ILE A 49 -4.14 17.62 11.30
N ALA A 50 -5.00 16.62 11.15
CA ALA A 50 -4.57 15.26 10.85
C ALA A 50 -3.82 15.17 9.52
N GLY A 51 -4.21 16.00 8.53
CA GLY A 51 -3.52 16.11 7.24
C GLY A 51 -2.05 16.47 7.37
N ILE A 52 -1.68 17.37 8.30
CA ILE A 52 -0.28 17.73 8.57
C ILE A 52 0.50 16.50 9.05
N VAL A 53 -0.11 15.72 9.96
CA VAL A 53 0.53 14.49 10.47
C VAL A 53 0.63 13.41 9.38
N VAL A 54 -0.37 13.30 8.51
CA VAL A 54 -0.36 12.38 7.36
C VAL A 54 0.79 12.70 6.39
N LEU A 55 1.22 13.96 6.26
CA LEU A 55 2.39 14.31 5.47
C LEU A 55 3.66 13.59 5.97
N LEU A 56 3.73 13.20 7.24
CA LEU A 56 4.85 12.44 7.79
C LEU A 56 4.79 10.93 7.49
N ALA A 57 3.74 10.43 6.82
CA ALA A 57 3.55 9.01 6.52
C ALA A 57 4.67 8.41 5.64
N PHE A 58 5.33 9.23 4.78
CA PHE A 58 6.48 8.76 4.00
C PHE A 58 7.64 8.33 4.93
N LEU A 59 7.82 9.02 6.04
CA LEU A 59 8.83 8.70 7.04
C LEU A 59 8.54 7.35 7.70
N GLN A 60 7.28 7.16 8.14
CA GLN A 60 6.81 5.90 8.70
C GLN A 60 7.06 4.73 7.74
N THR A 61 6.73 4.90 6.46
CA THR A 61 6.94 3.88 5.43
C THR A 61 8.43 3.56 5.24
N ALA A 62 9.28 4.58 5.17
CA ALA A 62 10.72 4.40 5.02
C ALA A 62 11.34 3.63 6.20
N MET A 63 10.96 3.98 7.42
CA MET A 63 11.44 3.33 8.64
C MET A 63 10.91 1.89 8.76
N THR A 64 9.66 1.65 8.37
CA THR A 64 9.08 0.30 8.31
C THR A 64 9.85 -0.60 7.36
N ASN A 65 10.13 -0.12 6.15
CA ASN A 65 10.87 -0.87 5.14
C ASN A 65 12.29 -1.22 5.62
N ALA A 66 12.98 -0.29 6.29
CA ALA A 66 14.29 -0.54 6.86
C ALA A 66 14.23 -1.63 7.93
N SER A 67 13.39 -1.47 8.95
CA SER A 67 13.27 -2.43 10.04
C SER A 67 12.86 -3.81 9.55
N GLN A 68 11.86 -3.89 8.67
CA GLN A 68 11.39 -5.14 8.09
C GLN A 68 12.51 -5.83 7.28
N ARG A 69 13.21 -5.08 6.43
CA ARG A 69 14.30 -5.64 5.62
C ARG A 69 15.41 -6.22 6.48
N TYR A 70 15.93 -5.45 7.45
CA TYR A 70 17.07 -5.90 8.26
C TYR A 70 16.69 -7.07 9.18
N ILE A 71 15.53 -7.04 9.84
CA ILE A 71 15.04 -8.16 10.66
C ILE A 71 14.84 -9.41 9.80
N THR A 72 14.19 -9.28 8.63
CA THR A 72 13.91 -10.42 7.74
C THR A 72 15.21 -11.02 7.18
N TYR A 73 16.19 -10.18 6.85
CA TYR A 73 17.48 -10.61 6.32
C TYR A 73 18.28 -11.46 7.32
N GLU A 74 18.37 -10.99 8.58
CA GLU A 74 19.06 -11.74 9.62
C GLU A 74 18.29 -13.01 10.03
N LEU A 75 16.97 -12.99 9.99
CA LEU A 75 16.16 -14.22 10.13
C LEU A 75 16.44 -15.23 9.02
N GLY A 76 16.65 -14.77 7.78
CA GLY A 76 17.01 -15.62 6.65
C GLY A 76 18.32 -16.32 6.84
N LYS A 77 19.30 -15.67 7.48
CA LYS A 77 20.61 -16.28 7.84
C LYS A 77 20.53 -17.29 8.99
N GLY A 78 19.45 -17.25 9.77
CA GLY A 78 19.27 -18.12 10.93
C GLY A 78 19.99 -17.65 12.20
N GLU A 79 20.56 -16.44 12.21
CA GLU A 79 21.30 -15.87 13.35
C GLU A 79 20.39 -15.12 14.31
N LEU A 80 19.73 -15.83 15.24
CA LEU A 80 18.77 -15.23 16.18
C LEU A 80 19.34 -14.12 17.04
N GLU A 81 20.62 -14.20 17.43
CA GLU A 81 21.25 -13.15 18.21
C GLU A 81 21.43 -11.86 17.41
N SER A 82 21.80 -11.97 16.13
CA SER A 82 21.88 -10.85 15.20
C SER A 82 20.49 -10.21 14.99
N VAL A 83 19.43 -11.03 14.90
CA VAL A 83 18.04 -10.53 14.84
C VAL A 83 17.70 -9.70 16.08
N LYS A 84 18.06 -10.14 17.30
CA LYS A 84 17.84 -9.39 18.55
C LYS A 84 18.59 -8.07 18.54
N LYS A 85 19.85 -8.05 18.09
CA LYS A 85 20.66 -6.82 17.96
C LYS A 85 20.02 -5.83 16.97
N VAL A 86 19.59 -6.32 15.80
CA VAL A 86 18.89 -5.50 14.79
C VAL A 86 17.56 -4.96 15.32
N PHE A 87 16.77 -5.79 16.01
CA PHE A 87 15.51 -5.35 16.62
C PHE A 87 15.75 -4.24 17.66
N SER A 88 16.72 -4.44 18.58
CA SER A 88 17.04 -3.46 19.61
C SER A 88 17.57 -2.15 19.01
N MET A 89 18.45 -2.21 18.01
CA MET A 89 18.94 -1.03 17.33
C MET A 89 17.83 -0.33 16.52
N SER A 90 16.96 -1.08 15.85
CA SER A 90 15.79 -0.52 15.20
C SER A 90 14.89 0.23 16.19
N MET A 91 14.61 -0.35 17.36
CA MET A 91 13.84 0.30 18.41
C MET A 91 14.50 1.61 18.89
N THR A 92 15.81 1.59 19.18
CA THR A 92 16.58 2.79 19.55
C THR A 92 16.50 3.86 18.47
N THR A 93 16.67 3.47 17.19
CA THR A 93 16.56 4.38 16.03
C THR A 93 15.17 5.02 15.95
N HIS A 94 14.12 4.23 16.15
CA HIS A 94 12.74 4.73 16.10
C HIS A 94 12.45 5.69 17.26
N ILE A 95 12.90 5.39 18.47
CA ILE A 95 12.76 6.28 19.63
C ILE A 95 13.49 7.60 19.36
N THR A 96 14.74 7.56 18.88
CA THR A 96 15.52 8.77 18.58
C THR A 96 14.85 9.66 17.54
N ILE A 97 14.38 9.06 16.43
CA ILE A 97 13.71 9.80 15.37
C ILE A 97 12.35 10.35 15.84
N SER A 98 11.57 9.56 16.60
CA SER A 98 10.28 10.02 17.09
C SER A 98 10.42 11.18 18.08
N LEU A 99 11.46 11.19 18.93
CA LEU A 99 11.76 12.32 19.81
C LEU A 99 12.15 13.56 19.02
N LEU A 100 12.98 13.42 17.97
CA LEU A 100 13.35 14.53 17.09
C LEU A 100 12.10 15.12 16.38
N ILE A 101 11.24 14.26 15.86
CA ILE A 101 9.99 14.70 15.21
C ILE A 101 9.06 15.36 16.21
N PHE A 102 8.93 14.79 17.41
CA PHE A 102 8.13 15.39 18.48
C PHE A 102 8.60 16.80 18.82
N PHE A 103 9.92 16.99 18.97
CA PHE A 103 10.51 18.32 19.22
C PHE A 103 10.23 19.31 18.06
N LEU A 104 10.41 18.88 16.81
CA LEU A 104 10.09 19.71 15.64
C LEU A 104 8.60 20.03 15.53
N ALA A 105 7.75 19.09 15.88
CA ALA A 105 6.31 19.29 15.91
C ALA A 105 5.92 20.32 17.00
N GLU A 106 6.47 20.22 18.20
CA GLU A 106 6.17 21.16 19.29
C GLU A 106 6.72 22.59 19.03
N THR A 107 7.68 22.74 18.14
CA THR A 107 8.23 24.05 17.78
C THR A 107 7.60 24.57 16.48
N ILE A 108 8.01 24.02 15.35
CA ILE A 108 7.61 24.49 14.00
C ILE A 108 6.12 24.18 13.74
N GLY A 109 5.65 23.01 14.14
CA GLY A 109 4.29 22.59 13.86
C GLY A 109 3.25 23.37 14.67
N LEU A 110 3.49 23.63 15.95
CA LEU A 110 2.64 24.49 16.78
C LEU A 110 2.61 25.93 16.26
N TRP A 111 3.75 26.49 15.89
CA TRP A 111 3.79 27.79 15.24
C TRP A 111 2.93 27.81 13.99
N PHE A 112 3.09 26.82 13.12
CA PHE A 112 2.34 26.74 11.85
C PHE A 112 0.82 26.70 12.05
N ILE A 113 0.34 25.87 13.00
CA ILE A 113 -1.10 25.76 13.28
C ILE A 113 -1.68 27.07 13.82
N ASN A 114 -0.97 27.72 14.72
CA ASN A 114 -1.49 28.92 15.37
C ASN A 114 -1.37 30.20 14.53
N THR A 115 -0.51 30.21 13.48
CA THR A 115 -0.25 31.42 12.68
C THR A 115 -0.64 31.33 11.22
N GLN A 116 -0.63 30.13 10.63
CA GLN A 116 -0.80 29.95 9.18
C GLN A 116 -2.14 29.32 8.78
N LEU A 117 -2.83 28.65 9.72
CA LEU A 117 -4.09 27.98 9.43
C LEU A 117 -5.28 28.87 9.77
N ASN A 118 -6.25 28.91 8.86
CA ASN A 118 -7.52 29.58 9.07
C ASN A 118 -8.48 28.66 9.85
N ILE A 119 -8.33 28.61 11.17
CA ILE A 119 -9.19 27.87 12.09
C ILE A 119 -10.08 28.88 12.80
N PRO A 120 -11.40 28.64 12.95
CA PRO A 120 -12.28 29.51 13.71
C PRO A 120 -11.76 29.73 15.13
N ALA A 121 -11.77 30.98 15.62
CA ALA A 121 -11.20 31.36 16.91
C ALA A 121 -11.81 30.58 18.09
N ASN A 122 -13.11 30.28 18.04
CA ASN A 122 -13.83 29.48 19.03
C ASN A 122 -13.38 27.99 19.03
N ARG A 123 -12.76 27.48 17.98
CA ARG A 123 -12.29 26.09 17.85
C ARG A 123 -10.77 25.96 17.97
N MET A 124 -10.01 27.05 18.10
CA MET A 124 -8.54 27.04 18.18
C MET A 124 -8.02 26.21 19.35
N LEU A 125 -8.67 26.28 20.51
CA LEU A 125 -8.30 25.46 21.68
C LEU A 125 -8.48 23.97 21.38
N ALA A 126 -9.61 23.58 20.79
CA ALA A 126 -9.86 22.20 20.38
C ALA A 126 -8.86 21.74 19.31
N ALA A 127 -8.52 22.61 18.36
CA ALA A 127 -7.53 22.35 17.32
C ALA A 127 -6.15 22.04 17.91
N ASN A 128 -5.69 22.81 18.89
CA ASN A 128 -4.42 22.55 19.59
C ASN A 128 -4.44 21.20 20.33
N TRP A 129 -5.52 20.84 21.01
CA TRP A 129 -5.66 19.52 21.65
C TRP A 129 -5.62 18.38 20.62
N VAL A 130 -6.36 18.51 19.51
CA VAL A 130 -6.32 17.54 18.39
C VAL A 130 -4.91 17.37 17.87
N TYR A 131 -4.18 18.47 17.70
CA TYR A 131 -2.80 18.42 17.27
C TYR A 131 -1.91 17.64 18.21
N GLN A 132 -1.94 17.97 19.52
CA GLN A 132 -1.15 17.30 20.54
C GLN A 132 -1.40 15.78 20.56
N PHE A 133 -2.66 15.37 20.57
CA PHE A 133 -3.00 13.94 20.53
C PHE A 133 -2.66 13.29 19.18
N SER A 134 -2.70 14.01 18.07
CA SER A 134 -2.29 13.49 16.76
C SER A 134 -0.77 13.24 16.70
N ILE A 135 0.05 14.17 17.22
CA ILE A 135 1.51 13.99 17.32
C ILE A 135 1.87 12.86 18.28
N LEU A 136 1.20 12.78 19.44
CA LEU A 136 1.40 11.67 20.36
C LEU A 136 1.02 10.31 19.73
N THR A 137 -0.09 10.28 18.98
CA THR A 137 -0.49 9.10 18.21
C THR A 137 0.58 8.69 17.21
N PHE A 138 1.13 9.64 16.46
CA PHE A 138 2.19 9.39 15.48
C PHE A 138 3.46 8.86 16.18
N PHE A 139 3.86 9.43 17.31
CA PHE A 139 4.97 8.96 18.15
C PHE A 139 4.79 7.50 18.58
N VAL A 140 3.60 7.16 19.10
CA VAL A 140 3.26 5.79 19.50
C VAL A 140 3.30 4.82 18.32
N ILE A 141 2.82 5.23 17.17
CA ILE A 141 2.87 4.42 15.93
C ILE A 141 4.31 4.17 15.50
N LEU A 142 5.20 5.17 15.55
CA LEU A 142 6.62 4.98 15.21
C LEU A 142 7.30 3.96 16.11
N ILE A 143 7.01 3.96 17.42
CA ILE A 143 7.55 2.98 18.38
C ILE A 143 6.99 1.58 18.11
N ARG A 144 5.77 1.46 17.56
CA ARG A 144 5.16 0.17 17.19
C ARG A 144 5.85 -0.51 16.02
N ILE A 145 6.52 0.26 15.13
CA ILE A 145 7.07 -0.24 13.84
C ILE A 145 8.01 -1.45 14.01
N PRO A 146 8.99 -1.51 14.94
CA PRO A 146 9.86 -2.67 15.07
C PRO A 146 9.10 -3.96 15.41
N TYR A 147 8.06 -3.88 16.24
CA TYR A 147 7.19 -5.01 16.55
C TYR A 147 6.39 -5.45 15.32
N TYR A 148 5.79 -4.50 14.60
CA TYR A 148 5.08 -4.76 13.35
C TYR A 148 6.00 -5.40 12.30
N ALA A 149 7.21 -4.86 12.12
CA ALA A 149 8.21 -5.38 11.21
C ALA A 149 8.61 -6.83 11.54
N SER A 150 8.71 -7.14 12.84
CA SER A 150 8.99 -8.51 13.31
C SER A 150 7.86 -9.47 12.97
N ILE A 151 6.59 -9.09 13.18
CA ILE A 151 5.44 -9.93 12.84
C ILE A 151 5.43 -10.29 11.35
N ILE A 152 5.72 -9.31 10.48
CA ILE A 152 5.80 -9.52 9.04
C ILE A 152 7.02 -10.40 8.70
N ALA A 153 8.19 -10.15 9.32
CA ALA A 153 9.42 -10.91 9.10
C ALA A 153 9.29 -12.39 9.49
N TYR A 154 8.59 -12.67 10.60
CA TYR A 154 8.23 -14.02 11.04
C TYR A 154 7.01 -14.61 10.29
N GLU A 155 6.44 -13.85 9.32
CA GLU A 155 5.30 -14.26 8.49
C GLU A 155 4.04 -14.63 9.26
N ASN A 156 3.81 -13.99 10.41
CA ASN A 156 2.65 -14.22 11.24
C ASN A 156 1.46 -13.32 10.83
N MET A 157 1.00 -13.49 9.58
CA MET A 157 -0.02 -12.63 8.98
C MET A 157 -1.39 -12.79 9.63
N SER A 158 -1.67 -13.94 10.26
CA SER A 158 -2.92 -14.14 11.00
C SER A 158 -3.05 -13.17 12.19
N PHE A 159 -2.00 -13.03 13.01
CA PHE A 159 -2.01 -12.07 14.10
C PHE A 159 -2.17 -10.63 13.59
N TYR A 160 -1.42 -10.28 12.54
CA TYR A 160 -1.55 -8.96 11.92
C TYR A 160 -2.98 -8.69 11.41
N ALA A 161 -3.62 -9.69 10.84
CA ALA A 161 -5.01 -9.57 10.40
C ALA A 161 -5.96 -9.33 11.57
N TYR A 162 -5.88 -10.14 12.63
CA TYR A 162 -6.74 -10.02 13.80
C TYR A 162 -6.58 -8.66 14.49
N ILE A 163 -5.35 -8.21 14.75
CA ILE A 163 -5.12 -6.93 15.43
C ILE A 163 -5.60 -5.74 14.59
N SER A 164 -5.46 -5.79 13.26
CA SER A 164 -5.96 -4.75 12.38
C SER A 164 -7.50 -4.68 12.39
N ILE A 165 -8.18 -5.81 12.47
CA ILE A 165 -9.64 -5.86 12.60
C ILE A 165 -10.06 -5.31 13.97
N ILE A 166 -9.40 -5.71 15.05
CA ILE A 166 -9.63 -5.18 16.40
C ILE A 166 -9.44 -3.65 16.44
N GLU A 167 -8.35 -3.14 15.84
CA GLU A 167 -8.10 -1.70 15.74
C GLU A 167 -9.25 -0.98 15.01
N SER A 168 -9.76 -1.56 13.92
CA SER A 168 -10.89 -0.99 13.18
C SER A 168 -12.19 -1.01 13.99
N ILE A 169 -12.46 -2.09 14.72
CA ILE A 169 -13.63 -2.18 15.61
C ILE A 169 -13.53 -1.18 16.76
N LEU A 170 -12.35 -1.02 17.37
CA LEU A 170 -12.13 -0.02 18.42
C LEU A 170 -12.37 1.40 17.91
N LYS A 171 -11.91 1.72 16.69
CA LYS A 171 -12.20 3.01 16.03
C LYS A 171 -13.70 3.21 15.76
N LEU A 172 -14.42 2.15 15.42
CA LEU A 172 -15.88 2.20 15.28
C LEU A 172 -16.56 2.44 16.64
N LEU A 173 -16.12 1.77 17.69
CA LEU A 173 -16.66 1.97 19.05
C LEU A 173 -16.47 3.40 19.55
N ILE A 174 -15.36 4.06 19.20
CA ILE A 174 -15.14 5.49 19.51
C ILE A 174 -16.34 6.33 19.09
N VAL A 175 -16.85 6.08 17.88
CA VAL A 175 -17.93 6.88 17.32
C VAL A 175 -19.22 6.77 18.16
N TYR A 176 -19.51 5.57 18.66
CA TYR A 176 -20.64 5.37 19.57
C TYR A 176 -20.43 6.06 20.92
N VAL A 177 -19.21 6.04 21.45
CA VAL A 177 -18.85 6.80 22.67
C VAL A 177 -19.06 8.30 22.47
N LEU A 178 -18.69 8.85 21.29
CA LEU A 178 -18.91 10.25 20.95
C LEU A 178 -20.39 10.64 20.89
N CYS A 179 -21.29 9.72 20.49
CA CYS A 179 -22.72 9.97 20.45
C CYS A 179 -23.31 10.19 21.86
N ILE A 180 -22.77 9.52 22.86
CA ILE A 180 -23.31 9.49 24.25
C ILE A 180 -22.64 10.59 25.10
N SER A 181 -21.40 11.00 24.75
CA SER A 181 -20.62 11.93 25.55
C SER A 181 -21.15 13.37 25.49
N PRO A 182 -21.25 14.06 26.62
CA PRO A 182 -21.56 15.49 26.68
C PRO A 182 -20.34 16.40 26.44
N SER A 183 -19.13 15.85 26.40
CA SER A 183 -17.87 16.58 26.23
C SER A 183 -17.70 17.12 24.80
N ASP A 184 -16.73 18.03 24.60
CA ASP A 184 -16.32 18.44 23.28
C ASP A 184 -15.91 17.21 22.44
N LYS A 185 -16.73 16.92 21.43
CA LYS A 185 -16.62 15.71 20.62
C LYS A 185 -15.31 15.65 19.83
N LEU A 186 -14.80 16.81 19.38
CA LEU A 186 -13.58 16.91 18.60
C LEU A 186 -12.34 16.54 19.45
N ILE A 187 -12.25 17.09 20.66
CA ILE A 187 -11.18 16.79 21.61
C ILE A 187 -11.24 15.32 22.03
N LEU A 188 -12.42 14.86 22.43
CA LEU A 188 -12.63 13.48 22.87
C LEU A 188 -12.27 12.48 21.77
N TYR A 189 -12.61 12.79 20.50
CA TYR A 189 -12.24 11.95 19.37
C TYR A 189 -10.73 11.76 19.25
N ALA A 190 -9.95 12.84 19.35
CA ALA A 190 -8.49 12.77 19.27
C ALA A 190 -7.88 11.98 20.45
N ILE A 191 -8.40 12.18 21.67
CA ILE A 191 -7.97 11.43 22.87
C ILE A 191 -8.22 9.93 22.68
N LEU A 192 -9.40 9.54 22.26
CA LEU A 192 -9.77 8.14 22.11
C LEU A 192 -8.99 7.46 20.96
N LEU A 193 -8.71 8.16 19.86
CA LEU A 193 -7.83 7.64 18.80
C LEU A 193 -6.41 7.39 19.30
N CYS A 194 -5.88 8.31 20.12
CA CYS A 194 -4.59 8.13 20.77
C CYS A 194 -4.62 6.91 21.72
N GLY A 195 -5.68 6.77 22.50
CA GLY A 195 -5.90 5.62 23.36
C GLY A 195 -5.90 4.29 22.61
N VAL A 196 -6.59 4.21 21.47
CA VAL A 196 -6.58 3.01 20.60
C VAL A 196 -5.17 2.73 20.08
N ALA A 197 -4.42 3.75 19.64
CA ALA A 197 -3.04 3.56 19.17
C ALA A 197 -2.14 3.01 20.30
N ILE A 198 -2.27 3.51 21.53
CA ILE A 198 -1.54 3.03 22.70
C ILE A 198 -1.91 1.57 22.99
N ILE A 199 -3.20 1.25 23.10
CA ILE A 199 -3.69 -0.12 23.36
C ILE A 199 -3.15 -1.08 22.31
N CYS A 200 -3.28 -0.77 21.02
CA CYS A 200 -2.76 -1.60 19.95
C CYS A 200 -1.25 -1.79 20.05
N THR A 201 -0.49 -0.73 20.37
CA THR A 201 0.97 -0.82 20.53
C THR A 201 1.35 -1.74 21.70
N PHE A 202 0.63 -1.69 22.82
CA PHE A 202 0.82 -2.63 23.92
C PHE A 202 0.51 -4.07 23.52
N ILE A 203 -0.55 -4.32 22.77
CA ILE A 203 -0.89 -5.66 22.28
C ILE A 203 0.23 -6.19 21.35
N TYR A 204 0.74 -5.36 20.43
CA TYR A 204 1.89 -5.71 19.57
C TYR A 204 3.12 -6.08 20.41
N LYS A 205 3.46 -5.24 21.40
CA LYS A 205 4.61 -5.47 22.29
C LYS A 205 4.46 -6.78 23.07
N ILE A 206 3.33 -6.97 23.78
CA ILE A 206 3.09 -8.17 24.60
C ILE A 206 3.16 -9.44 23.74
N TYR A 207 2.51 -9.41 22.58
CA TYR A 207 2.51 -10.57 21.69
C TYR A 207 3.91 -10.89 21.17
N CYS A 208 4.64 -9.90 20.67
CA CYS A 208 5.99 -10.10 20.14
C CYS A 208 6.97 -10.57 21.22
N CYS A 209 6.96 -9.97 22.39
CA CYS A 209 7.86 -10.36 23.49
C CYS A 209 7.57 -11.78 24.01
N LYS A 210 6.28 -12.20 24.01
CA LYS A 210 5.93 -13.57 24.44
C LYS A 210 6.24 -14.62 23.37
N LYS A 211 6.07 -14.29 22.09
CA LYS A 211 6.19 -15.28 21.00
C LYS A 211 7.58 -15.35 20.37
N PHE A 212 8.28 -14.22 20.30
CA PHE A 212 9.58 -14.10 19.66
C PHE A 212 10.64 -13.65 20.65
N LEU A 213 11.54 -14.55 21.04
CA LEU A 213 12.64 -14.26 21.97
C LEU A 213 13.52 -13.08 21.53
N THR A 214 13.57 -12.83 20.22
CA THR A 214 14.34 -11.75 19.61
C THR A 214 13.73 -10.37 19.77
N CYS A 215 12.45 -10.26 20.17
CA CYS A 215 11.73 -8.98 20.30
C CYS A 215 11.79 -8.38 21.72
N ASN A 216 12.62 -8.94 22.61
CA ASN A 216 12.91 -8.36 23.89
C ASN A 216 13.98 -7.25 23.74
N TYR A 217 13.56 -6.01 23.92
CA TYR A 217 14.45 -4.87 23.84
C TYR A 217 15.53 -4.93 24.93
N THR A 218 16.78 -4.87 24.49
CA THR A 218 17.94 -4.67 25.35
C THR A 218 18.71 -3.48 24.79
N TYR A 219 19.10 -2.54 25.65
CA TYR A 219 19.90 -1.41 25.21
C TYR A 219 21.18 -1.95 24.54
N PHE A 220 21.37 -1.60 23.28
CA PHE A 220 22.52 -1.98 22.50
C PHE A 220 22.84 -0.83 21.53
N TRP A 221 24.10 -0.44 21.47
CA TRP A 221 24.55 0.63 20.60
C TRP A 221 25.66 0.13 19.67
N ASP A 222 25.37 0.14 18.38
CA ASP A 222 26.34 -0.09 17.31
C ASP A 222 26.22 1.03 16.29
N LYS A 223 27.22 1.90 16.25
CA LYS A 223 27.28 3.05 15.33
C LYS A 223 27.17 2.63 13.86
N LYS A 224 27.76 1.48 13.48
CA LYS A 224 27.74 0.99 12.09
C LYS A 224 26.33 0.57 11.70
N LEU A 225 25.67 -0.21 12.54
CA LEU A 225 24.29 -0.69 12.32
C LEU A 225 23.29 0.48 12.35
N TYR A 226 23.45 1.43 13.28
CA TYR A 226 22.62 2.65 13.35
C TYR A 226 22.67 3.42 12.02
N TRP A 227 23.88 3.71 11.52
CA TRP A 227 24.04 4.43 10.26
C TRP A 227 23.59 3.63 9.03
N GLN A 228 23.66 2.31 9.08
CA GLN A 228 23.09 1.47 8.01
C GLN A 228 21.56 1.59 7.95
N LEU A 229 20.87 1.52 9.10
CA LEU A 229 19.42 1.71 9.19
C LEU A 229 19.02 3.12 8.75
N MET A 230 19.72 4.15 9.24
CA MET A 230 19.46 5.55 8.90
C MET A 230 19.66 5.83 7.41
N ARG A 231 20.76 5.36 6.83
CA ARG A 231 21.05 5.55 5.40
C ARG A 231 20.01 4.83 4.53
N PHE A 232 19.63 3.61 4.90
CA PHE A 232 18.60 2.88 4.17
C PHE A 232 17.25 3.61 4.24
N SER A 233 16.82 4.04 5.43
CA SER A 233 15.59 4.84 5.62
C SER A 233 15.65 6.15 4.83
N GLY A 234 16.76 6.88 4.87
CA GLY A 234 16.94 8.14 4.14
C GLY A 234 16.82 7.98 2.63
N TRP A 235 17.45 6.96 2.04
CA TRP A 235 17.29 6.69 0.60
C TRP A 235 15.88 6.22 0.22
N THR A 236 15.23 5.45 1.08
CA THR A 236 13.83 5.06 0.87
C THR A 236 12.89 6.27 0.99
N MET A 237 13.17 7.17 1.91
CA MET A 237 12.44 8.43 2.09
C MET A 237 12.51 9.32 0.84
N LEU A 238 13.66 9.40 0.17
CA LEU A 238 13.80 10.14 -1.09
C LEU A 238 12.83 9.63 -2.15
N GLY A 239 12.68 8.31 -2.31
CA GLY A 239 11.69 7.70 -3.19
C GLY A 239 10.25 8.02 -2.77
N GLY A 240 9.96 8.05 -1.46
CA GLY A 240 8.66 8.45 -0.92
C GLY A 240 8.31 9.90 -1.23
N ILE A 241 9.25 10.82 -1.00
CA ILE A 241 9.08 12.25 -1.31
C ILE A 241 8.82 12.46 -2.80
N SER A 242 9.56 11.77 -3.68
CA SER A 242 9.38 11.88 -5.14
C SER A 242 7.97 11.48 -5.56
N ASN A 243 7.44 10.37 -5.01
CA ASN A 243 6.09 9.90 -5.30
C ASN A 243 5.01 10.87 -4.80
N VAL A 244 5.15 11.37 -3.57
CA VAL A 244 4.22 12.37 -3.01
C VAL A 244 4.28 13.66 -3.83
N SER A 245 5.47 14.12 -4.19
CA SER A 245 5.64 15.32 -5.02
C SER A 245 5.02 15.16 -6.41
N ALA A 246 5.19 14.02 -7.06
CA ALA A 246 4.58 13.75 -8.36
C ALA A 246 3.04 13.71 -8.26
N GLN A 247 2.50 13.14 -7.17
CA GLN A 247 1.06 13.07 -6.96
C GLN A 247 0.46 14.43 -6.64
N GLN A 248 1.02 15.14 -5.66
CA GLN A 248 0.51 16.47 -5.24
C GLN A 248 0.83 17.55 -6.28
N GLY A 249 2.01 17.49 -6.90
CA GLY A 249 2.38 18.37 -8.00
C GLY A 249 1.41 18.23 -9.19
N GLY A 250 1.08 17.01 -9.59
CA GLY A 250 0.06 16.74 -10.61
C GLY A 250 -1.31 17.33 -10.23
N ASN A 251 -1.73 17.18 -8.97
CA ASN A 251 -2.96 17.74 -8.45
C ASN A 251 -3.01 19.28 -8.53
N ILE A 252 -1.91 19.92 -8.12
CA ILE A 252 -1.77 21.39 -8.18
C ILE A 252 -1.78 21.89 -9.63
N LEU A 253 -1.04 21.25 -10.53
CA LEU A 253 -1.00 21.63 -11.94
C LEU A 253 -2.36 21.49 -12.62
N LEU A 254 -3.10 20.40 -12.33
CA LEU A 254 -4.46 20.22 -12.83
C LEU A 254 -5.40 21.33 -12.34
N ASN A 255 -5.28 21.74 -11.09
CA ASN A 255 -6.06 22.85 -10.55
C ASN A 255 -5.73 24.16 -11.26
N MET A 256 -4.43 24.49 -11.40
CA MET A 256 -3.95 25.75 -12.00
C MET A 256 -4.39 25.92 -13.47
N TYR A 257 -4.36 24.85 -14.27
CA TYR A 257 -4.60 24.92 -15.70
C TYR A 257 -6.03 24.55 -16.11
N ASN A 258 -6.68 23.64 -15.37
CA ASN A 258 -7.99 23.07 -15.73
C ASN A 258 -9.07 23.30 -14.67
N GLY A 259 -8.73 23.98 -13.58
CA GLY A 259 -9.67 24.40 -12.54
C GLY A 259 -10.16 23.26 -11.62
N VAL A 260 -11.17 23.58 -10.83
CA VAL A 260 -11.66 22.74 -9.72
C VAL A 260 -12.26 21.41 -10.20
N VAL A 261 -12.87 21.38 -11.38
CA VAL A 261 -13.53 20.17 -11.93
C VAL A 261 -12.50 19.05 -12.17
N SER A 262 -11.38 19.38 -12.82
CA SER A 262 -10.31 18.41 -13.07
C SER A 262 -9.62 17.96 -11.77
N ASN A 263 -9.53 18.84 -10.79
CA ASN A 263 -9.01 18.55 -9.46
C ASN A 263 -9.92 17.55 -8.72
N ALA A 264 -11.25 17.77 -8.77
CA ALA A 264 -12.22 16.84 -8.20
C ALA A 264 -12.14 15.44 -8.89
N ALA A 265 -12.05 15.43 -10.23
CA ALA A 265 -11.88 14.21 -11.00
C ALA A 265 -10.60 13.44 -10.60
N PHE A 266 -9.48 14.14 -10.40
CA PHE A 266 -8.23 13.56 -9.92
C PHE A 266 -8.34 13.00 -8.51
N GLY A 267 -9.07 13.68 -7.60
CA GLY A 267 -9.35 13.20 -6.25
C GLY A 267 -10.09 11.86 -6.26
N ILE A 268 -11.14 11.74 -7.11
CA ILE A 268 -11.91 10.51 -7.31
C ILE A 268 -11.01 9.39 -7.88
N ALA A 269 -10.21 9.71 -8.92
CA ALA A 269 -9.30 8.75 -9.52
C ALA A 269 -8.24 8.23 -8.52
N ASN A 270 -7.75 9.06 -7.61
CA ASN A 270 -6.87 8.62 -6.52
C ASN A 270 -7.59 7.66 -5.55
N GLN A 271 -8.85 7.89 -5.20
CA GLN A 271 -9.61 6.95 -4.35
C GLN A 271 -9.74 5.58 -5.00
N VAL A 272 -10.07 5.54 -6.30
CA VAL A 272 -10.09 4.30 -7.09
C VAL A 272 -8.71 3.63 -7.09
N SER A 273 -7.67 4.40 -7.36
CA SER A 273 -6.28 3.92 -7.38
C SER A 273 -5.87 3.28 -6.05
N TYR A 274 -6.19 3.90 -4.91
CA TYR A 274 -5.91 3.33 -3.58
C TYR A 274 -6.69 2.04 -3.31
N ALA A 275 -7.95 1.98 -3.70
CA ALA A 275 -8.77 0.79 -3.54
C ALA A 275 -8.19 -0.39 -4.34
N VAL A 276 -7.82 -0.15 -5.59
CA VAL A 276 -7.23 -1.16 -6.49
C VAL A 276 -5.83 -1.58 -6.00
N TYR A 277 -5.00 -0.63 -5.57
CA TYR A 277 -3.68 -0.92 -5.00
C TYR A 277 -3.74 -1.83 -3.77
N ALA A 278 -4.77 -1.68 -2.93
CA ALA A 278 -4.93 -2.51 -1.73
C ALA A 278 -4.96 -4.01 -2.06
N PHE A 279 -5.52 -4.42 -3.21
CA PHE A 279 -5.52 -5.82 -3.63
C PHE A 279 -4.11 -6.32 -3.93
N SER A 280 -3.31 -5.58 -4.68
CA SER A 280 -1.93 -5.96 -4.99
C SER A 280 -1.04 -5.92 -3.76
N SER A 281 -1.11 -4.88 -2.94
CA SER A 281 -0.24 -4.70 -1.76
C SER A 281 -0.43 -5.78 -0.70
N ASN A 282 -1.66 -6.24 -0.46
CA ASN A 282 -1.89 -7.33 0.49
C ASN A 282 -1.25 -8.65 0.03
N PHE A 283 -1.27 -8.95 -1.26
CA PHE A 283 -0.54 -10.10 -1.80
C PHE A 283 0.98 -9.92 -1.65
N GLN A 284 1.50 -8.72 -1.94
CA GLN A 284 2.92 -8.40 -1.82
C GLN A 284 3.45 -8.58 -0.40
N ILE A 285 2.70 -8.14 0.62
CA ILE A 285 3.06 -8.33 2.03
C ILE A 285 3.30 -9.81 2.36
N ALA A 286 2.56 -10.73 1.75
CA ALA A 286 2.69 -12.16 2.02
C ALA A 286 3.98 -12.78 1.47
N PHE A 287 4.53 -12.30 0.35
CA PHE A 287 5.72 -12.88 -0.27
C PHE A 287 7.02 -12.06 -0.07
N ASN A 288 6.92 -10.77 0.25
CA ASN A 288 8.10 -9.92 0.44
C ASN A 288 9.13 -10.48 1.44
N PRO A 289 8.74 -11.03 2.61
CA PRO A 289 9.69 -11.63 3.54
C PRO A 289 10.42 -12.83 2.96
N GLN A 290 9.74 -13.62 2.14
CA GLN A 290 10.33 -14.80 1.48
C GLN A 290 11.44 -14.40 0.49
N ILE A 291 11.21 -13.37 -0.33
CA ILE A 291 12.24 -12.83 -1.24
C ILE A 291 13.47 -12.40 -0.45
N THR A 292 13.28 -11.67 0.66
CA THR A 292 14.39 -11.17 1.47
C THR A 292 15.16 -12.31 2.15
N LYS A 293 14.47 -13.35 2.64
CA LYS A 293 15.09 -14.54 3.27
C LYS A 293 15.90 -15.34 2.26
N LEU A 294 15.33 -15.64 1.07
CA LEU A 294 16.05 -16.37 0.03
C LEU A 294 17.29 -15.61 -0.45
N HIS A 295 17.20 -14.29 -0.53
CA HIS A 295 18.37 -13.47 -0.83
C HIS A 295 19.44 -13.56 0.27
N ALA A 296 19.04 -13.57 1.54
CA ALA A 296 19.96 -13.68 2.68
C ALA A 296 20.73 -15.00 2.69
N VAL A 297 20.07 -16.10 2.32
CA VAL A 297 20.68 -17.45 2.21
C VAL A 297 21.54 -17.61 0.95
N GLY A 298 21.37 -16.74 -0.06
CA GLY A 298 22.07 -16.83 -1.34
C GLY A 298 21.46 -17.84 -2.32
N ASP A 299 20.25 -18.33 -2.08
CA ASP A 299 19.56 -19.27 -2.97
C ASP A 299 18.96 -18.54 -4.19
N SER A 300 19.79 -18.27 -5.17
CA SER A 300 19.43 -17.52 -6.37
C SER A 300 18.41 -18.23 -7.25
N LEU A 301 18.40 -19.56 -7.31
CA LEU A 301 17.47 -20.32 -8.16
C LEU A 301 16.03 -20.20 -7.64
N HIS A 302 15.81 -20.47 -6.36
CA HIS A 302 14.50 -20.33 -5.74
C HIS A 302 14.04 -18.87 -5.67
N LEU A 303 14.97 -17.93 -5.43
CA LEU A 303 14.72 -16.49 -5.41
C LEU A 303 14.18 -15.99 -6.77
N ASN A 304 14.88 -16.31 -7.88
CA ASN A 304 14.45 -15.90 -9.21
C ASN A 304 13.06 -16.48 -9.57
N ASN A 305 12.85 -17.74 -9.22
CA ASN A 305 11.56 -18.42 -9.45
C ASN A 305 10.43 -17.76 -8.65
N LEU A 306 10.69 -17.40 -7.38
CA LEU A 306 9.73 -16.71 -6.54
C LEU A 306 9.39 -15.32 -7.09
N VAL A 307 10.40 -14.54 -7.50
CA VAL A 307 10.20 -13.19 -8.08
C VAL A 307 9.36 -13.27 -9.35
N ASN A 308 9.66 -14.21 -10.26
CA ASN A 308 8.90 -14.41 -11.49
C ASN A 308 7.43 -14.74 -11.19
N LYS A 309 7.18 -15.70 -10.29
CA LYS A 309 5.81 -16.10 -9.90
C LYS A 309 5.08 -14.98 -9.17
N ALA A 310 5.75 -14.29 -8.25
CA ALA A 310 5.16 -13.16 -7.54
C ALA A 310 4.75 -12.03 -8.48
N SER A 311 5.55 -11.73 -9.51
CA SER A 311 5.23 -10.74 -10.55
C SER A 311 3.98 -11.14 -11.34
N LEU A 312 3.90 -12.40 -11.78
CA LEU A 312 2.75 -12.92 -12.52
C LEU A 312 1.47 -12.87 -11.65
N PHE A 313 1.53 -13.42 -10.44
CA PHE A 313 0.35 -13.49 -9.59
C PHE A 313 -0.12 -12.14 -9.08
N SER A 314 0.79 -11.20 -8.74
CA SER A 314 0.43 -9.83 -8.38
C SER A 314 -0.33 -9.14 -9.52
N TYR A 315 0.15 -9.32 -10.74
CA TYR A 315 -0.50 -8.75 -11.91
C TYR A 315 -1.87 -9.39 -12.19
N TYR A 316 -1.96 -10.72 -12.18
CA TYR A 316 -3.20 -11.42 -12.51
C TYR A 316 -4.30 -11.20 -11.47
N LEU A 317 -3.95 -11.17 -10.20
CA LEU A 317 -4.90 -10.82 -9.14
C LEU A 317 -5.48 -9.43 -9.35
N MET A 318 -4.63 -8.48 -9.75
CA MET A 318 -5.09 -7.14 -10.04
C MET A 318 -5.90 -7.07 -11.33
N LEU A 319 -5.51 -7.83 -12.36
CA LEU A 319 -6.20 -7.88 -13.66
C LEU A 319 -7.64 -8.36 -13.53
N LEU A 320 -7.92 -9.30 -12.61
CA LEU A 320 -9.28 -9.78 -12.32
C LEU A 320 -10.24 -8.66 -11.91
N PHE A 321 -9.74 -7.60 -11.25
CA PHE A 321 -10.53 -6.43 -10.89
C PHE A 321 -10.44 -5.31 -11.94
N ALA A 322 -9.27 -5.16 -12.56
CA ALA A 322 -9.02 -4.09 -13.52
C ALA A 322 -9.86 -4.24 -14.79
N VAL A 323 -10.00 -5.46 -15.33
CA VAL A 323 -10.75 -5.69 -16.57
C VAL A 323 -12.23 -5.31 -16.43
N PRO A 324 -13.01 -5.87 -15.48
CA PRO A 324 -14.43 -5.50 -15.33
C PRO A 324 -14.59 -4.02 -14.97
N PHE A 325 -13.69 -3.44 -14.17
CA PHE A 325 -13.71 -2.02 -13.84
C PHE A 325 -13.49 -1.18 -15.09
N MET A 326 -12.45 -1.43 -15.88
CA MET A 326 -12.10 -0.60 -17.03
C MET A 326 -13.16 -0.64 -18.15
N ILE A 327 -13.77 -1.79 -18.39
CA ILE A 327 -14.84 -1.90 -19.40
C ILE A 327 -16.14 -1.20 -18.93
N ASN A 328 -16.41 -1.14 -17.63
CA ASN A 328 -17.63 -0.59 -17.05
C ASN A 328 -17.41 0.67 -16.21
N THR A 329 -16.27 1.37 -16.36
CA THR A 329 -15.90 2.52 -15.52
C THR A 329 -17.00 3.56 -15.42
N GLU A 330 -17.63 3.92 -16.52
CA GLU A 330 -18.67 4.96 -16.56
C GLU A 330 -19.91 4.57 -15.73
N ILE A 331 -20.37 3.32 -15.87
CA ILE A 331 -21.55 2.82 -15.14
C ILE A 331 -21.24 2.74 -13.65
N ILE A 332 -20.06 2.22 -13.28
CA ILE A 332 -19.59 2.12 -11.89
C ILE A 332 -19.55 3.50 -11.25
N LEU A 333 -18.98 4.50 -11.94
CA LEU A 333 -18.88 5.86 -11.42
C LEU A 333 -20.25 6.53 -11.32
N LYS A 334 -21.17 6.32 -12.28
CA LYS A 334 -22.55 6.83 -12.20
C LYS A 334 -23.31 6.23 -11.02
N LEU A 335 -23.17 4.93 -10.77
CA LEU A 335 -23.81 4.27 -9.61
C LEU A 335 -23.25 4.78 -8.28
N TRP A 336 -21.95 5.08 -8.25
CA TRP A 336 -21.29 5.56 -7.02
C TRP A 336 -21.54 7.03 -6.73
N LEU A 337 -21.37 7.91 -7.75
CA LEU A 337 -21.34 9.37 -7.58
C LEU A 337 -22.62 10.07 -8.00
N LYS A 338 -23.54 9.41 -8.71
CA LYS A 338 -24.70 9.97 -9.41
C LYS A 338 -24.29 10.95 -10.52
N ASN A 339 -23.60 12.05 -10.17
CA ASN A 339 -23.02 13.00 -11.12
C ASN A 339 -21.51 12.76 -11.23
N VAL A 340 -21.04 12.39 -12.42
CA VAL A 340 -19.63 12.10 -12.69
C VAL A 340 -18.99 13.36 -13.30
N PRO A 341 -18.01 13.98 -12.62
CA PRO A 341 -17.30 15.13 -13.17
C PRO A 341 -16.61 14.79 -14.50
N GLU A 342 -16.43 15.80 -15.34
CA GLU A 342 -15.65 15.68 -16.57
C GLU A 342 -14.24 15.15 -16.27
N TYR A 343 -13.61 14.42 -17.19
CA TYR A 343 -12.33 13.74 -17.07
C TYR A 343 -12.28 12.55 -16.11
N THR A 344 -13.21 12.35 -15.19
CA THR A 344 -13.14 11.32 -14.12
C THR A 344 -12.98 9.91 -14.67
N VAL A 345 -13.73 9.55 -15.73
CA VAL A 345 -13.69 8.21 -16.32
C VAL A 345 -12.27 7.88 -16.82
N GLY A 346 -11.70 8.72 -17.68
CA GLY A 346 -10.37 8.50 -18.23
C GLY A 346 -9.27 8.61 -17.16
N PHE A 347 -9.41 9.47 -16.15
CA PHE A 347 -8.48 9.54 -15.04
C PHE A 347 -8.46 8.25 -14.23
N CYS A 348 -9.63 7.67 -13.93
CA CYS A 348 -9.74 6.39 -13.25
C CYS A 348 -9.09 5.26 -14.07
N GLN A 349 -9.34 5.22 -15.40
CA GLN A 349 -8.74 4.22 -16.29
C GLN A 349 -7.21 4.34 -16.33
N LEU A 350 -6.66 5.54 -16.48
CA LEU A 350 -5.22 5.78 -16.47
C LEU A 350 -4.57 5.41 -15.12
N MET A 351 -5.24 5.67 -14.01
CA MET A 351 -4.77 5.25 -12.69
C MET A 351 -4.77 3.73 -12.51
N VAL A 352 -5.76 3.02 -13.07
CA VAL A 352 -5.77 1.56 -13.06
C VAL A 352 -4.63 1.00 -13.92
N VAL A 353 -4.35 1.58 -15.09
CA VAL A 353 -3.17 1.23 -15.91
C VAL A 353 -1.87 1.44 -15.12
N TYR A 354 -1.73 2.57 -14.44
CA TYR A 354 -0.58 2.84 -13.58
C TYR A 354 -0.40 1.75 -12.52
N GLN A 355 -1.48 1.33 -11.86
CA GLN A 355 -1.43 0.29 -10.82
C GLN A 355 -1.14 -1.11 -11.39
N LEU A 356 -1.62 -1.43 -12.59
CA LEU A 356 -1.28 -2.68 -13.29
C LEU A 356 0.23 -2.76 -13.57
N ILE A 357 0.82 -1.64 -14.05
CA ILE A 357 2.27 -1.55 -14.26
C ILE A 357 3.01 -1.72 -12.93
N ASP A 358 2.54 -1.11 -11.84
CA ASP A 358 3.19 -1.21 -10.54
C ASP A 358 3.12 -2.64 -9.98
N ALA A 359 2.01 -3.35 -10.17
CA ALA A 359 1.79 -4.68 -9.63
C ALA A 359 2.84 -5.71 -10.09
N PHE A 360 3.22 -5.76 -11.37
CA PHE A 360 4.18 -6.76 -11.85
C PHE A 360 5.63 -6.42 -11.49
N GLN A 361 5.96 -5.15 -11.29
CA GLN A 361 7.31 -4.71 -10.98
C GLN A 361 7.62 -4.66 -9.48
N ALA A 362 6.61 -4.74 -8.60
CA ALA A 362 6.79 -4.68 -7.15
C ALA A 362 7.72 -5.76 -6.57
N PRO A 363 7.69 -7.04 -7.01
CA PRO A 363 8.64 -8.03 -6.55
C PRO A 363 10.09 -7.73 -6.91
N LEU A 364 10.35 -7.11 -8.07
CA LEU A 364 11.69 -6.62 -8.44
C LEU A 364 12.17 -5.52 -7.49
N ASN A 365 11.27 -4.62 -7.10
CA ASN A 365 11.58 -3.60 -6.10
C ASN A 365 11.96 -4.22 -4.74
N THR A 366 11.22 -5.23 -4.29
CA THR A 366 11.52 -5.98 -3.06
C THR A 366 12.87 -6.68 -3.17
N LEU A 367 13.19 -7.27 -4.32
CA LEU A 367 14.48 -7.89 -4.60
C LEU A 367 15.62 -6.87 -4.50
N ILE A 368 15.50 -5.68 -5.09
CA ILE A 368 16.48 -4.61 -4.98
C ILE A 368 16.64 -4.19 -3.51
N PHE A 369 15.55 -4.00 -2.79
CA PHE A 369 15.57 -3.58 -1.38
C PHE A 369 16.22 -4.64 -0.47
N SER A 370 16.08 -5.94 -0.80
CA SER A 370 16.72 -7.02 -0.04
C SER A 370 18.23 -6.93 -0.02
N THR A 371 18.86 -6.33 -1.04
CA THR A 371 20.32 -6.14 -1.11
C THR A 371 20.84 -5.14 -0.06
N GLY A 372 20.01 -4.19 0.38
CA GLY A 372 20.41 -3.06 1.23
C GLY A 372 21.21 -1.97 0.50
N LYS A 373 21.67 -2.20 -0.75
CA LYS A 373 22.44 -1.23 -1.55
C LYS A 373 21.52 -0.43 -2.49
N ILE A 374 20.64 0.40 -1.91
CA ILE A 374 19.55 1.07 -2.65
C ILE A 374 19.87 2.52 -3.05
N LYS A 375 21.04 3.09 -2.67
CA LYS A 375 21.38 4.48 -2.90
C LYS A 375 21.22 4.89 -4.38
N ASN A 376 22.01 4.29 -5.25
CA ASN A 376 22.03 4.68 -6.67
C ASN A 376 20.68 4.41 -7.33
N TYR A 377 20.05 3.28 -6.99
CA TYR A 377 18.72 2.95 -7.47
C TYR A 377 17.69 4.03 -7.11
N ASN A 378 17.62 4.44 -5.84
CA ASN A 378 16.64 5.45 -5.40
C ASN A 378 16.95 6.85 -5.99
N ILE A 379 18.23 7.20 -6.20
CA ILE A 379 18.58 8.47 -6.86
C ILE A 379 18.02 8.49 -8.30
N TRP A 380 18.31 7.47 -9.10
CA TRP A 380 17.83 7.40 -10.48
C TRP A 380 16.30 7.33 -10.56
N LEU A 381 15.70 6.51 -9.69
CA LEU A 381 14.25 6.38 -9.63
C LEU A 381 13.57 7.70 -9.26
N SER A 382 14.08 8.38 -8.23
CA SER A 382 13.54 9.66 -7.77
C SER A 382 13.69 10.76 -8.80
N ALA A 383 14.84 10.84 -9.47
CA ALA A 383 15.07 11.80 -10.55
C ALA A 383 14.05 11.60 -11.68
N LEU A 384 13.80 10.34 -12.08
CA LEU A 384 12.83 10.03 -13.10
C LEU A 384 11.39 10.38 -12.66
N ILE A 385 11.02 10.07 -11.41
CA ILE A 385 9.70 10.40 -10.87
C ILE A 385 9.50 11.92 -10.78
N PHE A 386 10.51 12.68 -10.38
CA PHE A 386 10.44 14.15 -10.37
C PHE A 386 10.19 14.75 -11.75
N CYS A 387 10.60 14.09 -12.85
CA CYS A 387 10.29 14.53 -14.21
C CYS A 387 8.79 14.61 -14.51
N ASN A 388 7.92 13.99 -13.69
CA ASN A 388 6.46 14.14 -13.83
C ASN A 388 6.03 15.61 -13.79
N ILE A 389 6.61 16.41 -12.89
CA ILE A 389 6.19 17.80 -12.68
C ILE A 389 6.53 18.66 -13.90
N PRO A 390 7.81 18.79 -14.36
CA PRO A 390 8.14 19.63 -15.49
C PRO A 390 7.52 19.14 -16.81
N LEU A 391 7.40 17.83 -17.03
CA LEU A 391 6.74 17.31 -18.24
C LEU A 391 5.23 17.62 -18.25
N SER A 392 4.55 17.46 -17.11
CA SER A 392 3.15 17.83 -16.98
C SER A 392 2.94 19.33 -17.14
N LEU A 393 3.79 20.16 -16.50
CA LEU A 393 3.74 21.60 -16.64
C LEU A 393 3.89 22.02 -18.12
N TYR A 394 4.89 21.46 -18.81
CA TYR A 394 5.12 21.77 -20.22
C TYR A 394 3.92 21.42 -21.09
N LEU A 395 3.35 20.23 -20.97
CA LEU A 395 2.20 19.82 -21.80
C LEU A 395 0.95 20.64 -21.49
N LEU A 396 0.70 20.97 -20.22
CA LEU A 396 -0.44 21.82 -19.87
C LEU A 396 -0.27 23.26 -20.33
N SER A 397 0.97 23.82 -20.30
CA SER A 397 1.24 25.18 -20.76
C SER A 397 1.03 25.37 -22.27
N ILE A 398 1.17 24.31 -23.07
CA ILE A 398 0.86 24.31 -24.51
C ILE A 398 -0.59 23.91 -24.82
N GLY A 399 -1.47 23.91 -23.81
CA GLY A 399 -2.91 23.67 -23.99
C GLY A 399 -3.30 22.21 -24.23
N LYS A 400 -2.46 21.24 -23.88
CA LYS A 400 -2.81 19.81 -24.01
C LYS A 400 -3.81 19.39 -22.93
N SER A 401 -4.58 18.35 -23.24
CA SER A 401 -5.63 17.80 -22.38
C SER A 401 -5.09 17.38 -21.00
N PRO A 402 -5.87 17.52 -19.90
CA PRO A 402 -5.53 17.07 -18.54
C PRO A 402 -5.15 15.58 -18.44
N TYR A 403 -5.59 14.75 -19.35
CA TYR A 403 -5.23 13.32 -19.40
C TYR A 403 -3.73 13.06 -19.51
N TYR A 404 -2.98 13.99 -20.11
CA TYR A 404 -1.53 13.86 -20.25
C TYR A 404 -0.80 13.83 -18.93
N VAL A 405 -1.29 14.48 -17.86
CA VAL A 405 -0.67 14.44 -16.52
C VAL A 405 -0.61 13.01 -16.00
N LEU A 406 -1.71 12.27 -16.11
CA LEU A 406 -1.79 10.87 -15.69
C LEU A 406 -1.13 9.93 -16.70
N GLY A 407 -1.17 10.27 -17.99
CA GLY A 407 -0.46 9.54 -19.04
C GLY A 407 1.05 9.58 -18.83
N ILE A 408 1.63 10.75 -18.53
CA ILE A 408 3.05 10.91 -18.16
C ILE A 408 3.37 10.05 -16.94
N ARG A 409 2.52 10.08 -15.92
CA ARG A 409 2.72 9.31 -14.70
C ARG A 409 2.76 7.79 -14.98
N ALA A 410 1.85 7.29 -15.81
CA ALA A 410 1.84 5.90 -16.25
C ALA A 410 3.06 5.55 -17.11
N GLY A 411 3.45 6.44 -18.03
CA GLY A 411 4.65 6.30 -18.88
C GLY A 411 5.93 6.27 -18.05
N ILE A 412 6.09 7.17 -17.09
CA ILE A 412 7.24 7.17 -16.18
C ILE A 412 7.25 5.89 -15.34
N ASN A 413 6.10 5.38 -14.88
CA ASN A 413 6.03 4.12 -14.17
C ASN A 413 6.49 2.93 -15.04
N LEU A 414 6.18 2.94 -16.33
CA LEU A 414 6.70 1.94 -17.27
C LEU A 414 8.23 2.05 -17.44
N LEU A 415 8.76 3.27 -17.54
CA LEU A 415 10.21 3.49 -17.56
C LEU A 415 10.89 3.02 -16.27
N THR A 416 10.25 3.22 -15.10
CA THR A 416 10.78 2.68 -13.84
C THR A 416 10.83 1.16 -13.85
N ALA A 417 9.86 0.47 -14.48
CA ALA A 417 9.89 -0.98 -14.63
C ALA A 417 11.10 -1.44 -15.46
N ILE A 418 11.40 -0.75 -16.55
CA ILE A 418 12.59 -1.04 -17.38
C ILE A 418 13.87 -0.85 -16.57
N ILE A 419 14.00 0.27 -15.86
CA ILE A 419 15.16 0.55 -14.99
C ILE A 419 15.32 -0.54 -13.93
N ARG A 420 14.24 -1.02 -13.30
CA ARG A 420 14.29 -2.11 -12.32
C ARG A 420 14.85 -3.39 -12.93
N VAL A 421 14.36 -3.79 -14.10
CA VAL A 421 14.86 -5.00 -14.79
C VAL A 421 16.33 -4.86 -15.16
N VAL A 422 16.74 -3.70 -15.66
CA VAL A 422 18.15 -3.42 -15.98
C VAL A 422 19.02 -3.45 -14.72
N TYR A 423 18.55 -2.82 -13.64
CA TYR A 423 19.29 -2.78 -12.37
C TYR A 423 19.50 -4.17 -11.77
N VAL A 424 18.46 -5.02 -11.69
CA VAL A 424 18.61 -6.38 -11.17
C VAL A 424 19.48 -7.27 -12.05
N ARG A 425 19.50 -7.04 -13.36
CA ARG A 425 20.39 -7.75 -14.29
C ARG A 425 21.85 -7.43 -13.99
N TYR A 426 22.22 -6.17 -13.88
CA TYR A 426 23.62 -5.77 -13.71
C TYR A 426 24.16 -5.99 -12.29
N PHE A 427 23.34 -5.79 -11.27
CA PHE A 427 23.80 -5.85 -9.87
C PHE A 427 23.54 -7.17 -9.17
N MET A 428 22.68 -8.03 -9.72
CA MET A 428 22.27 -9.30 -9.08
C MET A 428 22.34 -10.51 -10.03
N ASN A 429 22.86 -10.34 -11.24
CA ASN A 429 22.89 -11.38 -12.28
C ASN A 429 21.50 -12.04 -12.51
N PHE A 430 20.43 -11.25 -12.37
CA PHE A 430 19.08 -11.74 -12.57
C PHE A 430 18.82 -12.09 -14.05
N PRO A 431 18.16 -13.22 -14.36
CA PRO A 431 17.91 -13.67 -15.72
C PRO A 431 16.84 -12.82 -16.42
N SER A 432 17.18 -11.58 -16.78
CA SER A 432 16.23 -10.59 -17.30
C SER A 432 15.58 -11.00 -18.61
N LEU A 433 16.30 -11.72 -19.50
CA LEU A 433 15.71 -12.24 -20.76
C LEU A 433 14.63 -13.29 -20.46
N TYR A 434 14.92 -14.20 -19.52
CA TYR A 434 13.91 -15.16 -19.07
C TYR A 434 12.69 -14.47 -18.45
N TYR A 435 12.91 -13.44 -17.63
CA TYR A 435 11.83 -12.63 -17.05
C TYR A 435 10.99 -11.97 -18.14
N PHE A 436 11.63 -11.37 -19.14
CA PHE A 436 10.91 -10.74 -20.25
C PHE A 436 10.05 -11.76 -21.01
N LEU A 437 10.62 -12.89 -21.41
CA LEU A 437 9.92 -13.91 -22.20
C LEU A 437 8.80 -14.63 -21.41
N HIS A 438 9.05 -14.95 -20.13
CA HIS A 438 8.14 -15.79 -19.33
C HIS A 438 7.23 -15.01 -18.40
N VAL A 439 7.51 -13.73 -18.13
CA VAL A 439 6.67 -12.87 -17.29
C VAL A 439 6.03 -11.77 -18.15
N VAL A 440 6.83 -10.90 -18.77
CA VAL A 440 6.30 -9.71 -19.46
C VAL A 440 5.44 -10.10 -20.68
N LEU A 441 5.93 -10.97 -21.55
CA LEU A 441 5.16 -11.41 -22.72
C LEU A 441 3.90 -12.18 -22.33
N LYS A 442 3.95 -13.00 -21.27
CA LYS A 442 2.75 -13.68 -20.77
C LYS A 442 1.71 -12.68 -20.24
N ILE A 443 2.16 -11.70 -19.46
CA ILE A 443 1.30 -10.63 -18.96
C ILE A 443 0.62 -9.92 -20.12
N LEU A 444 1.37 -9.53 -21.16
CA LEU A 444 0.82 -8.87 -22.34
C LEU A 444 -0.21 -9.73 -23.05
N ALA A 445 0.12 -11.00 -23.32
CA ALA A 445 -0.79 -11.93 -23.99
C ALA A 445 -2.11 -12.13 -23.19
N VAL A 446 -2.01 -12.36 -21.88
CA VAL A 446 -3.18 -12.52 -21.02
C VAL A 446 -4.02 -11.24 -20.98
N THR A 447 -3.38 -10.07 -20.92
CA THR A 447 -4.07 -8.77 -20.90
C THR A 447 -4.85 -8.54 -22.20
N VAL A 448 -4.19 -8.70 -23.34
CA VAL A 448 -4.84 -8.51 -24.64
C VAL A 448 -6.04 -9.44 -24.79
N LEU A 449 -5.90 -10.73 -24.48
CA LEU A 449 -6.99 -11.71 -24.62
C LEU A 449 -8.13 -11.45 -23.59
N ALA A 450 -7.79 -11.09 -22.35
CA ALA A 450 -8.80 -10.78 -21.35
C ALA A 450 -9.62 -9.54 -21.74
N PHE A 451 -8.95 -8.46 -22.17
CA PHE A 451 -9.63 -7.24 -22.60
C PHE A 451 -10.43 -7.44 -23.89
N SER A 452 -9.85 -8.06 -24.93
CA SER A 452 -10.55 -8.27 -26.20
C SER A 452 -11.80 -9.13 -26.02
N GLY A 453 -11.71 -10.23 -25.28
CA GLY A 453 -12.86 -11.07 -24.98
C GLY A 453 -13.94 -10.36 -24.15
N SER A 454 -13.53 -9.57 -23.16
CA SER A 454 -14.46 -8.85 -22.28
C SER A 454 -15.14 -7.68 -23.01
N ILE A 455 -14.42 -6.96 -23.89
CA ILE A 455 -14.99 -5.89 -24.72
C ILE A 455 -15.99 -6.48 -25.72
N TRP A 456 -15.64 -7.60 -26.38
CA TRP A 456 -16.54 -8.27 -27.30
C TRP A 456 -17.86 -8.66 -26.63
N VAL A 457 -17.81 -9.21 -25.42
CA VAL A 457 -19.03 -9.55 -24.66
C VAL A 457 -19.83 -8.30 -24.31
N LYS A 458 -19.17 -7.22 -23.85
CA LYS A 458 -19.85 -5.96 -23.52
C LYS A 458 -20.57 -5.35 -24.72
N MET A 459 -19.99 -5.42 -25.92
CA MET A 459 -20.61 -4.90 -27.15
C MET A 459 -21.89 -5.64 -27.56
N ASN A 460 -22.05 -6.89 -27.11
CA ASN A 460 -23.23 -7.73 -27.39
C ASN A 460 -24.26 -7.77 -26.25
N LEU A 461 -24.05 -7.01 -25.15
CA LEU A 461 -24.97 -6.91 -24.03
C LEU A 461 -25.62 -5.53 -23.95
N ASN A 462 -26.85 -5.48 -23.44
CA ASN A 462 -27.54 -4.22 -23.20
C ASN A 462 -26.81 -3.37 -22.17
N SER A 463 -26.90 -2.04 -22.31
CA SER A 463 -26.24 -1.08 -21.42
C SER A 463 -27.04 -0.77 -20.13
N ASP A 464 -27.92 -1.66 -19.73
CA ASP A 464 -28.70 -1.57 -18.50
C ASP A 464 -27.94 -2.12 -17.29
N THR A 465 -28.56 -2.04 -16.11
CA THR A 465 -27.97 -2.53 -14.85
C THR A 465 -27.74 -4.04 -14.88
N GLY A 466 -28.62 -4.78 -15.55
CA GLY A 466 -28.47 -6.24 -15.74
C GLY A 466 -27.27 -6.57 -16.61
N GLY A 467 -27.14 -5.88 -17.76
CA GLY A 467 -25.99 -6.01 -18.66
C GLY A 467 -24.66 -5.62 -18.00
N PHE A 468 -24.64 -4.62 -17.13
CA PHE A 468 -23.47 -4.26 -16.32
C PHE A 468 -23.03 -5.39 -15.40
N ILE A 469 -23.95 -5.99 -14.62
CA ILE A 469 -23.63 -7.10 -13.71
C ILE A 469 -23.14 -8.30 -14.52
N LEU A 470 -23.87 -8.65 -15.59
CA LEU A 470 -23.54 -9.79 -16.42
C LEU A 470 -22.18 -9.62 -17.13
N SER A 471 -21.93 -8.46 -17.75
CA SER A 471 -20.64 -8.16 -18.39
C SER A 471 -19.47 -8.18 -17.41
N SER A 472 -19.67 -7.70 -16.17
CA SER A 472 -18.63 -7.74 -15.13
C SER A 472 -18.32 -9.16 -14.67
N LEU A 473 -19.35 -9.99 -14.45
CA LEU A 473 -19.17 -11.39 -14.07
C LEU A 473 -18.49 -12.20 -15.19
N ILE A 474 -18.95 -12.03 -16.43
CA ILE A 474 -18.33 -12.70 -17.60
C ILE A 474 -16.88 -12.24 -17.77
N ALA A 475 -16.56 -10.94 -17.60
CA ALA A 475 -15.20 -10.44 -17.67
C ALA A 475 -14.27 -11.08 -16.61
N ILE A 476 -14.76 -11.30 -15.39
CA ILE A 476 -14.03 -12.02 -14.34
C ILE A 476 -13.77 -13.46 -14.77
N ILE A 477 -14.81 -14.14 -15.31
CA ILE A 477 -14.71 -15.53 -15.77
C ILE A 477 -13.74 -15.65 -16.94
N ILE A 478 -13.84 -14.80 -17.97
CA ILE A 478 -12.92 -14.77 -19.12
C ILE A 478 -11.49 -14.57 -18.63
N THR A 479 -11.27 -13.54 -17.79
CA THR A 479 -9.94 -13.26 -17.23
C THR A 479 -9.41 -14.45 -16.46
N GLY A 480 -10.24 -15.09 -15.64
CA GLY A 480 -9.87 -16.31 -14.89
C GLY A 480 -9.49 -17.47 -15.80
N ILE A 481 -10.24 -17.71 -16.86
CA ILE A 481 -9.98 -18.75 -17.86
C ILE A 481 -8.68 -18.49 -18.60
N VAL A 482 -8.47 -17.25 -19.10
CA VAL A 482 -7.25 -16.87 -19.81
C VAL A 482 -6.03 -16.98 -18.91
N VAL A 483 -6.12 -16.52 -17.65
CA VAL A 483 -5.06 -16.68 -16.65
C VAL A 483 -4.78 -18.16 -16.40
N TYR A 484 -5.80 -18.99 -16.26
CA TYR A 484 -5.64 -20.43 -15.99
C TYR A 484 -4.97 -21.15 -17.19
N TRP A 485 -5.36 -20.87 -18.43
CA TRP A 485 -4.84 -21.59 -19.60
C TRP A 485 -3.53 -21.04 -20.14
N ILE A 486 -3.30 -19.73 -20.06
CA ILE A 486 -2.11 -19.07 -20.65
C ILE A 486 -1.18 -18.54 -19.56
N GLY A 487 -1.75 -17.96 -18.50
CA GLY A 487 -0.99 -17.24 -17.48
C GLY A 487 -0.16 -18.15 -16.58
N ILE A 488 -0.71 -19.26 -16.11
CA ILE A 488 -0.06 -20.15 -15.15
C ILE A 488 0.54 -21.40 -15.79
N GLY A 489 1.64 -21.89 -15.19
CA GLY A 489 2.34 -23.09 -15.66
C GLY A 489 1.67 -24.40 -15.23
N LYS A 490 2.20 -25.54 -15.74
CA LYS A 490 1.67 -26.87 -15.42
C LYS A 490 1.74 -27.18 -13.91
N THR A 491 2.81 -26.76 -13.25
CA THR A 491 3.02 -26.98 -11.81
C THR A 491 2.01 -26.23 -10.94
N GLU A 492 1.69 -24.99 -11.31
CA GLU A 492 0.69 -24.19 -10.62
C GLU A 492 -0.71 -24.75 -10.83
N ARG A 493 -1.03 -25.19 -12.06
CA ARG A 493 -2.32 -25.86 -12.35
C ARG A 493 -2.51 -27.13 -11.53
N SER A 494 -1.48 -27.97 -11.42
CA SER A 494 -1.57 -29.20 -10.60
C SER A 494 -1.81 -28.87 -9.12
N PHE A 495 -1.23 -27.79 -8.61
CA PHE A 495 -1.48 -27.31 -7.26
C PHE A 495 -2.94 -26.83 -7.07
N PHE A 496 -3.47 -26.06 -8.02
CA PHE A 496 -4.91 -25.69 -8.01
C PHE A 496 -5.83 -26.89 -8.03
N HIS A 497 -5.55 -27.88 -8.89
CA HIS A 497 -6.31 -29.12 -8.92
C HIS A 497 -6.27 -29.91 -7.60
N SER A 498 -5.13 -29.93 -6.93
CA SER A 498 -4.99 -30.61 -5.63
C SER A 498 -5.83 -29.95 -4.55
N ILE A 499 -5.88 -28.61 -4.55
CA ILE A 499 -6.74 -27.84 -3.63
C ILE A 499 -8.22 -28.11 -3.93
N LEU A 500 -8.62 -28.01 -5.20
CA LEU A 500 -10.01 -28.19 -5.61
C LEU A 500 -10.51 -29.61 -5.24
N LYS A 501 -9.70 -30.65 -5.52
CA LYS A 501 -10.01 -32.03 -5.12
C LYS A 501 -10.15 -32.19 -3.61
N LYS A 502 -9.34 -31.50 -2.82
CA LYS A 502 -9.42 -31.53 -1.36
C LYS A 502 -10.73 -30.90 -0.86
N TYR A 503 -11.14 -29.76 -1.42
CA TYR A 503 -12.39 -29.10 -1.04
C TYR A 503 -13.61 -29.90 -1.49
N LEU A 504 -13.61 -30.45 -2.72
CA LEU A 504 -14.68 -31.32 -3.20
C LEU A 504 -14.81 -32.61 -2.39
N ARG A 505 -13.71 -33.16 -1.86
CA ARG A 505 -13.77 -34.30 -0.92
C ARG A 505 -14.38 -33.91 0.42
N ILE A 506 -14.13 -32.71 0.92
CA ILE A 506 -14.71 -32.23 2.18
C ILE A 506 -16.24 -32.04 2.00
N VAL A 507 -16.67 -31.43 0.90
CA VAL A 507 -18.13 -31.27 0.61
C VAL A 507 -18.83 -32.62 0.49
N ARG A 508 -18.22 -33.62 -0.15
CA ARG A 508 -18.78 -35.01 -0.24
C ARG A 508 -18.81 -35.79 1.07
N ILE A 509 -18.14 -35.35 2.12
CA ILE A 509 -18.17 -35.97 3.44
C ILE A 509 -19.30 -35.37 4.31
N TYR A 510 -19.80 -34.18 3.93
CA TYR A 510 -20.91 -33.50 4.60
C TYR A 510 -22.26 -33.63 3.86
N GLU A 511 -22.30 -34.23 2.67
CA GLU A 511 -23.49 -34.81 2.03
C GLU A 511 -23.66 -36.32 2.40
#